data_801407a78dcf3effdf5e75791b299d4b
#
_entry.id   801407a78dcf3effdf5e75791b299d4b
#
_cell.length_a   1.000
_cell.length_b   1.000
_cell.length_c   1.000
_cell.angle_alpha   90.00
_cell.angle_beta   90.00
_cell.angle_gamma   90.00
#
_symmetry.space_group_name_H-M   'P 1'
#
loop_
_entity.id
_entity.type
_entity.pdbx_description
1 polymer ?
#
loop_
_entity_poly.entity_id
_entity_poly.type
_entity_poly.pdbx_seq_one_letter_code
_entity_poly.pdbx_strand_id
1 'polypeptide(L)'
;LIIEAPADDLFALINAAWTTQVIRTACVLRLPDRIAAGNVDVAALAAAADCDTAALARLLRAMVSIGLCEATAERQDRQHDRHHDRQHYCLTPMGARLCADAPDSLHHWARHAGGPLWQRLGEMPELIRSGRSWPERHHGEDGYARLATDAAAERVFHRAMVELTCQAVRHIVPALEIG
;
A
#
# COMPACT_ATOMS: atom_id res chain seq x y z
N LEU A 1 -17.14 0.23 -7.95
CA LEU A 1 -16.24 1.39 -8.06
C LEU A 1 -15.86 1.53 -9.54
N ILE A 2 -16.56 2.40 -10.27
CA ILE A 2 -16.22 2.69 -11.67
C ILE A 2 -15.11 3.74 -11.60
N ILE A 3 -13.90 3.36 -11.99
CA ILE A 3 -12.82 4.31 -12.21
C ILE A 3 -13.06 4.89 -13.60
N GLU A 4 -13.53 6.13 -13.67
CA GLU A 4 -13.50 6.88 -14.92
C GLU A 4 -12.03 7.21 -15.24
N ALA A 5 -11.38 6.31 -15.93
CA ALA A 5 -10.07 6.58 -16.50
C ALA A 5 -10.26 7.32 -17.83
N PRO A 6 -9.45 8.36 -18.11
CA PRO A 6 -9.42 8.96 -19.44
C PRO A 6 -9.15 7.87 -20.47
N ALA A 7 -9.91 7.86 -21.56
CA ALA A 7 -9.89 6.82 -22.59
C ALA A 7 -8.51 6.60 -23.25
N ASP A 8 -7.56 7.49 -23.02
CA ASP A 8 -6.27 7.54 -23.72
C ASP A 8 -5.10 6.92 -22.93
N ASP A 9 -5.32 6.32 -21.73
CA ASP A 9 -4.19 5.82 -20.95
C ASP A 9 -4.35 4.34 -20.52
N LEU A 10 -4.61 3.48 -21.50
CA LEU A 10 -4.60 2.02 -21.29
C LEU A 10 -3.28 1.54 -20.67
N PHE A 11 -2.15 2.18 -21.02
CA PHE A 11 -0.85 1.86 -20.46
C PHE A 11 -0.78 2.16 -18.96
N ALA A 12 -1.31 3.30 -18.52
CA ALA A 12 -1.40 3.64 -17.10
C ALA A 12 -2.30 2.66 -16.34
N LEU A 13 -3.44 2.26 -16.91
CA LEU A 13 -4.33 1.27 -16.31
C LEU A 13 -3.63 -0.09 -16.11
N ILE A 14 -2.92 -0.57 -17.12
CA ILE A 14 -2.14 -1.82 -17.03
C ILE A 14 -1.06 -1.71 -15.95
N ASN A 15 -0.36 -0.57 -15.90
CA ASN A 15 0.73 -0.33 -14.96
C ASN A 15 0.28 0.03 -13.54
N ALA A 16 -1.00 0.33 -13.31
CA ALA A 16 -1.55 0.57 -11.96
C ALA A 16 -1.29 -0.60 -11.00
N ALA A 17 -1.08 -1.79 -11.54
CA ALA A 17 -0.62 -2.97 -10.83
C ALA A 17 0.67 -2.72 -10.02
N TRP A 18 1.65 -2.05 -10.61
CA TRP A 18 2.91 -1.71 -9.95
C TRP A 18 2.70 -0.77 -8.77
N THR A 19 1.84 0.24 -8.94
CA THR A 19 1.47 1.18 -7.87
C THR A 19 0.91 0.45 -6.66
N THR A 20 -0.03 -0.48 -6.88
CA THR A 20 -0.60 -1.30 -5.82
C THR A 20 0.48 -2.09 -5.06
N GLN A 21 1.45 -2.68 -5.77
CA GLN A 21 2.52 -3.46 -5.12
C GLN A 21 3.54 -2.57 -4.41
N VAL A 22 3.85 -1.37 -4.90
CA VAL A 22 4.68 -0.38 -4.20
C VAL A 22 4.02 0.00 -2.87
N ILE A 23 2.73 0.37 -2.90
CA ILE A 23 1.96 0.75 -1.70
C ILE A 23 1.91 -0.40 -0.69
N ARG A 24 1.56 -1.61 -1.16
CA ARG A 24 1.56 -2.81 -0.31
C ARG A 24 2.90 -3.05 0.34
N THR A 25 3.99 -3.02 -0.44
CA THR A 25 5.34 -3.31 0.06
C THR A 25 5.75 -2.29 1.12
N ALA A 26 5.47 -1.00 0.90
CA ALA A 26 5.70 0.04 1.89
C ALA A 26 4.96 -0.25 3.22
N CYS A 27 3.69 -0.70 3.15
CA CYS A 27 2.92 -1.07 4.34
C CYS A 27 3.44 -2.34 5.01
N VAL A 28 3.80 -3.38 4.25
CA VAL A 28 4.35 -4.63 4.81
C VAL A 28 5.66 -4.37 5.56
N LEU A 29 6.53 -3.53 5.00
CA LEU A 29 7.80 -3.12 5.61
C LEU A 29 7.64 -2.02 6.67
N ARG A 30 6.41 -1.56 6.93
CA ARG A 30 6.13 -0.48 7.89
C ARG A 30 6.91 0.81 7.62
N LEU A 31 7.22 1.09 6.35
CA LEU A 31 8.01 2.28 5.98
C LEU A 31 7.30 3.58 6.36
N PRO A 32 5.98 3.78 6.14
CA PRO A 32 5.29 4.99 6.57
C PRO A 32 5.45 5.25 8.07
N ASP A 33 5.25 4.22 8.91
CA ASP A 33 5.38 4.35 10.36
C ASP A 33 6.81 4.71 10.78
N ARG A 34 7.81 4.10 10.13
CA ARG A 34 9.23 4.34 10.40
C ARG A 34 9.66 5.75 10.01
N ILE A 35 9.22 6.24 8.86
CA ILE A 35 9.47 7.61 8.40
C ILE A 35 8.79 8.61 9.35
N ALA A 36 7.55 8.36 9.74
CA ALA A 36 6.84 9.20 10.72
C ALA A 36 7.52 9.22 12.09
N ALA A 37 8.19 8.14 12.48
CA ALA A 37 8.98 8.04 13.70
C ALA A 37 10.37 8.70 13.61
N GLY A 38 10.73 9.34 12.49
CA GLY A 38 11.97 10.07 12.32
C GLY A 38 13.12 9.28 11.67
N ASN A 39 12.89 8.07 11.19
CA ASN A 39 13.86 7.34 10.35
C ASN A 39 13.77 7.88 8.93
N VAL A 40 14.61 8.84 8.59
CA VAL A 40 14.46 9.61 7.35
C VAL A 40 15.49 9.29 6.27
N ASP A 41 16.60 8.64 6.59
CA ASP A 41 17.60 8.23 5.62
C ASP A 41 17.46 6.75 5.20
N VAL A 42 17.95 6.43 4.00
CA VAL A 42 17.81 5.09 3.41
C VAL A 42 18.50 4.01 4.25
N ALA A 43 19.66 4.30 4.83
CA ALA A 43 20.44 3.30 5.59
C ALA A 43 19.74 2.97 6.91
N ALA A 44 19.25 3.98 7.62
CA ALA A 44 18.47 3.79 8.85
C ALA A 44 17.17 3.03 8.57
N LEU A 45 16.44 3.36 7.49
CA LEU A 45 15.24 2.66 7.08
C LEU A 45 15.53 1.20 6.70
N ALA A 46 16.62 0.95 5.95
CA ALA A 46 17.00 -0.40 5.54
C ALA A 46 17.35 -1.27 6.75
N ALA A 47 18.15 -0.75 7.68
CA ALA A 47 18.48 -1.43 8.92
C ALA A 47 17.24 -1.71 9.78
N ALA A 48 16.35 -0.72 9.93
CA ALA A 48 15.13 -0.87 10.71
C ALA A 48 14.12 -1.84 10.09
N ALA A 49 14.11 -2.00 8.76
CA ALA A 49 13.19 -2.87 8.02
C ALA A 49 13.81 -4.23 7.64
N ASP A 50 15.06 -4.49 7.99
CA ASP A 50 15.83 -5.67 7.59
C ASP A 50 15.84 -5.87 6.07
N CYS A 51 16.24 -4.83 5.34
CA CYS A 51 16.18 -4.77 3.88
C CYS A 51 17.56 -4.48 3.27
N ASP A 52 17.76 -4.93 2.03
CA ASP A 52 18.86 -4.46 1.20
C ASP A 52 18.70 -2.96 0.92
N THR A 53 19.76 -2.19 1.18
CA THR A 53 19.75 -0.73 1.09
C THR A 53 19.50 -0.24 -0.34
N ALA A 54 20.08 -0.91 -1.35
CA ALA A 54 19.92 -0.50 -2.75
C ALA A 54 18.51 -0.83 -3.27
N ALA A 55 17.94 -1.96 -2.86
CA ALA A 55 16.57 -2.32 -3.18
C ALA A 55 15.58 -1.35 -2.52
N LEU A 56 15.79 -1.02 -1.24
CA LEU A 56 14.95 -0.07 -0.52
C LEU A 56 15.02 1.33 -1.15
N ALA A 57 16.20 1.79 -1.56
CA ALA A 57 16.35 3.07 -2.25
C ALA A 57 15.53 3.13 -3.56
N ARG A 58 15.41 2.01 -4.29
CA ARG A 58 14.53 1.94 -5.47
C ARG A 58 13.05 2.03 -5.09
N LEU A 59 12.65 1.35 -4.02
CA LEU A 59 11.27 1.42 -3.51
C LEU A 59 10.91 2.84 -3.04
N LEU A 60 11.80 3.50 -2.30
CA LEU A 60 11.58 4.87 -1.85
C LEU A 60 11.44 5.86 -3.01
N ARG A 61 12.26 5.71 -4.07
CA ARG A 61 12.07 6.50 -5.31
C ARG A 61 10.71 6.25 -5.96
N ALA A 62 10.24 5.01 -5.99
CA ALA A 62 8.91 4.69 -6.48
C ALA A 62 7.82 5.33 -5.59
N MET A 63 8.00 5.33 -4.26
CA MET A 63 7.08 6.01 -3.35
C MET A 63 7.04 7.52 -3.59
N VAL A 64 8.18 8.13 -3.90
CA VAL A 64 8.24 9.56 -4.29
C VAL A 64 7.52 9.79 -5.61
N SER A 65 7.75 8.95 -6.63
CA SER A 65 7.15 9.13 -7.96
C SER A 65 5.62 9.03 -7.96
N ILE A 66 5.04 8.31 -6.99
CA ILE A 66 3.59 8.20 -6.81
C ILE A 66 3.04 9.13 -5.71
N GLY A 67 3.86 10.06 -5.21
CA GLY A 67 3.44 11.10 -4.28
C GLY A 67 3.20 10.66 -2.84
N LEU A 68 3.73 9.52 -2.40
CA LEU A 68 3.64 9.07 -1.00
C LEU A 68 4.68 9.72 -0.10
N CYS A 69 5.83 10.05 -0.66
CA CYS A 69 6.94 10.68 0.03
C CYS A 69 7.47 11.85 -0.78
N GLU A 70 8.14 12.76 -0.09
CA GLU A 70 9.06 13.74 -0.65
C GLU A 70 10.48 13.36 -0.26
N ALA A 71 11.44 13.65 -1.15
CA ALA A 71 12.86 13.46 -0.89
C ALA A 71 13.54 14.83 -0.88
N THR A 72 14.26 15.11 0.20
CA THR A 72 15.06 16.32 0.35
C THR A 72 16.53 15.94 0.46
N ALA A 73 17.38 16.60 -0.34
CA ALA A 73 18.83 16.49 -0.18
C ALA A 73 19.29 17.39 0.96
N GLU A 74 19.95 16.84 1.96
CA GLU A 74 20.63 17.66 2.96
C GLU A 74 21.84 18.31 2.32
N ARG A 75 21.78 19.64 2.13
CA ARG A 75 22.98 20.42 1.76
C ARG A 75 23.88 20.49 2.99
N GLN A 76 24.80 19.55 3.09
CA GLN A 76 25.92 19.76 4.01
C GLN A 76 26.80 20.88 3.47
N ASP A 77 27.05 21.87 4.35
CA ASP A 77 28.01 22.93 4.15
C ASP A 77 29.38 22.35 3.77
N ARG A 78 29.95 22.91 2.71
CA ARG A 78 31.16 22.43 2.06
C ARG A 78 32.34 22.44 3.03
N GLN A 79 32.80 21.26 3.45
CA GLN A 79 34.23 21.01 3.59
C GLN A 79 34.51 19.51 3.87
N HIS A 80 35.13 18.82 2.93
CA HIS A 80 35.86 17.56 3.08
C HIS A 80 35.10 16.23 3.21
N ASP A 81 33.95 15.97 2.55
CA ASP A 81 33.72 14.57 2.13
C ASP A 81 32.91 14.50 0.84
N ARG A 82 33.56 14.06 -0.22
CA ARG A 82 32.92 13.69 -1.48
C ARG A 82 32.27 12.33 -1.30
N HIS A 83 30.99 12.22 -1.61
CA HIS A 83 30.15 11.03 -1.69
C HIS A 83 29.30 10.72 -0.45
N HIS A 84 28.18 11.40 -0.34
CA HIS A 84 26.84 10.85 -0.12
C HIS A 84 25.92 12.03 0.19
N ASP A 85 25.23 12.53 -0.84
CA ASP A 85 24.01 13.30 -0.62
C ASP A 85 23.07 12.38 0.16
N ARG A 86 22.99 12.60 1.49
CA ARG A 86 22.03 11.90 2.32
C ARG A 86 20.65 12.38 1.92
N GLN A 87 19.94 11.54 1.23
CA GLN A 87 18.58 11.81 0.84
C GLN A 87 17.66 11.50 2.02
N HIS A 88 16.99 12.51 2.54
CA HIS A 88 16.00 12.37 3.60
C HIS A 88 14.61 12.24 2.99
N TYR A 89 13.80 11.38 3.57
CA TYR A 89 12.43 11.13 3.15
C TYR A 89 11.44 11.62 4.21
N CYS A 90 10.39 12.31 3.77
CA CYS A 90 9.25 12.66 4.60
C CYS A 90 7.95 12.23 3.93
N LEU A 91 6.94 11.92 4.73
CA LEU A 91 5.63 11.54 4.20
C LEU A 91 4.87 12.77 3.70
N THR A 92 4.22 12.63 2.55
CA THR A 92 3.17 13.55 2.15
C THR A 92 1.90 13.30 2.98
N PRO A 93 0.89 14.20 2.95
CA PRO A 93 -0.42 13.92 3.56
C PRO A 93 -1.06 12.63 3.05
N MET A 94 -0.85 12.28 1.77
CA MET A 94 -1.32 11.01 1.19
C MET A 94 -0.55 9.83 1.76
N GLY A 95 0.78 9.92 1.86
CA GLY A 95 1.62 8.86 2.43
C GLY A 95 1.38 8.64 3.92
N ALA A 96 1.04 9.68 4.68
CA ALA A 96 0.73 9.58 6.10
C ALA A 96 -0.50 8.69 6.38
N ARG A 97 -1.45 8.59 5.44
CA ARG A 97 -2.61 7.68 5.54
C ARG A 97 -2.23 6.20 5.44
N LEU A 98 -0.97 5.87 5.15
CA LEU A 98 -0.45 4.50 5.16
C LEU A 98 0.20 4.13 6.50
N CYS A 99 0.29 5.06 7.47
CA CYS A 99 0.63 4.71 8.85
C CYS A 99 -0.48 3.86 9.47
N ALA A 100 -0.12 2.81 10.19
CA ALA A 100 -1.11 1.82 10.67
C ALA A 100 -2.12 2.41 11.66
N ASP A 101 -1.71 3.39 12.45
CA ASP A 101 -2.55 4.02 13.49
C ASP A 101 -3.09 5.40 13.08
N ALA A 102 -2.97 5.79 11.81
CA ALA A 102 -3.57 7.02 11.32
C ALA A 102 -5.11 6.96 11.41
N PRO A 103 -5.79 8.08 11.76
CA PRO A 103 -7.26 8.09 11.92
C PRO A 103 -8.02 7.69 10.65
N ASP A 104 -7.42 7.94 9.48
CA ASP A 104 -7.97 7.62 8.17
C ASP A 104 -7.07 6.64 7.40
N SER A 105 -6.43 5.74 8.14
CA SER A 105 -5.51 4.75 7.63
C SER A 105 -6.10 3.93 6.49
N LEU A 106 -5.24 3.58 5.53
CA LEU A 106 -5.47 2.58 4.49
C LEU A 106 -4.39 1.49 4.52
N HIS A 107 -3.66 1.38 5.62
CA HIS A 107 -2.55 0.45 5.81
C HIS A 107 -2.95 -1.01 5.60
N HIS A 108 -4.02 -1.45 6.28
CA HIS A 108 -4.45 -2.84 6.23
C HIS A 108 -5.17 -3.14 4.91
N TRP A 109 -5.93 -2.18 4.37
CA TRP A 109 -6.52 -2.32 3.05
C TRP A 109 -5.45 -2.50 1.97
N ALA A 110 -4.38 -1.70 1.97
CA ALA A 110 -3.27 -1.84 1.05
C ALA A 110 -2.60 -3.23 1.13
N ARG A 111 -2.39 -3.73 2.36
CA ARG A 111 -1.83 -5.08 2.59
C ARG A 111 -2.76 -6.18 2.09
N HIS A 112 -4.07 -6.04 2.29
CA HIS A 112 -5.06 -7.00 1.84
C HIS A 112 -5.23 -6.97 0.32
N ALA A 113 -5.42 -5.80 -0.27
CA ALA A 113 -5.65 -5.61 -1.70
C ALA A 113 -4.45 -6.07 -2.55
N GLY A 114 -3.24 -5.68 -2.17
CA GLY A 114 -2.02 -6.10 -2.87
C GLY A 114 -1.49 -7.49 -2.48
N GLY A 115 -2.10 -8.16 -1.52
CA GLY A 115 -1.73 -9.48 -1.03
C GLY A 115 -2.79 -10.55 -1.33
N PRO A 116 -3.59 -10.99 -0.35
CA PRO A 116 -4.54 -12.08 -0.54
C PRO A 116 -5.54 -11.84 -1.67
N LEU A 117 -6.06 -10.61 -1.80
CA LEU A 117 -6.97 -10.27 -2.90
C LEU A 117 -6.25 -10.32 -4.25
N TRP A 118 -5.02 -9.82 -4.31
CA TRP A 118 -4.19 -9.85 -5.52
C TRP A 118 -4.00 -11.26 -6.08
N GLN A 119 -3.71 -12.23 -5.21
CA GLN A 119 -3.55 -13.63 -5.61
C GLN A 119 -4.83 -14.18 -6.24
N ARG A 120 -6.00 -13.87 -5.66
CA ARG A 120 -7.30 -14.27 -6.20
C ARG A 120 -7.61 -13.62 -7.56
N LEU A 121 -7.25 -12.36 -7.73
CA LEU A 121 -7.42 -11.64 -9.00
C LEU A 121 -6.55 -12.24 -10.11
N GLY A 122 -5.43 -12.85 -9.80
CA GLY A 122 -4.58 -13.56 -10.76
C GLY A 122 -5.30 -14.73 -11.44
N GLU A 123 -6.32 -15.32 -10.80
CA GLU A 123 -7.12 -16.41 -11.34
C GLU A 123 -8.39 -15.94 -12.10
N MET A 124 -8.57 -14.62 -12.24
CA MET A 124 -9.79 -14.06 -12.86
C MET A 124 -10.15 -14.68 -14.22
N PRO A 125 -9.21 -14.97 -15.15
CA PRO A 125 -9.57 -15.61 -16.40
C PRO A 125 -10.30 -16.94 -16.22
N GLU A 126 -9.89 -17.76 -15.26
CA GLU A 126 -10.49 -19.05 -14.96
C GLU A 126 -11.85 -18.92 -14.26
N LEU A 127 -11.99 -17.91 -13.39
CA LEU A 127 -13.26 -17.60 -12.73
C LEU A 127 -14.31 -17.18 -13.78
N ILE A 128 -13.93 -16.35 -14.72
CA ILE A 128 -14.82 -15.92 -15.82
C ILE A 128 -15.20 -17.08 -16.73
N ARG A 129 -14.23 -17.95 -17.13
CA ARG A 129 -14.51 -19.10 -17.98
C ARG A 129 -15.45 -20.12 -17.34
N SER A 130 -15.31 -20.34 -16.04
CA SER A 130 -16.07 -21.36 -15.32
C SER A 130 -17.41 -20.84 -14.76
N GLY A 131 -17.59 -19.53 -14.64
CA GLY A 131 -18.71 -18.92 -13.89
C GLY A 131 -18.72 -19.23 -12.40
N ARG A 132 -17.65 -19.84 -11.86
CA ARG A 132 -17.51 -20.22 -10.46
C ARG A 132 -16.74 -19.16 -9.71
N SER A 133 -17.13 -18.92 -8.45
CA SER A 133 -16.38 -18.06 -7.54
C SER A 133 -15.04 -18.68 -7.12
N TRP A 134 -14.11 -17.90 -6.60
CA TRP A 134 -12.82 -18.40 -6.13
C TRP A 134 -12.96 -19.47 -5.04
N PRO A 135 -13.83 -19.29 -3.99
CA PRO A 135 -14.06 -20.34 -2.97
C PRO A 135 -14.57 -21.65 -3.56
N GLU A 136 -15.52 -21.59 -4.52
CA GLU A 136 -16.07 -22.80 -5.17
C GLU A 136 -15.03 -23.58 -5.96
N ARG A 137 -14.00 -22.91 -6.50
CA ARG A 137 -12.89 -23.56 -7.21
C ARG A 137 -11.86 -24.17 -6.26
N HIS A 138 -11.71 -23.61 -5.09
CA HIS A 138 -10.75 -24.02 -4.07
C HIS A 138 -11.44 -24.80 -2.93
N HIS A 139 -12.16 -25.87 -3.30
CA HIS A 139 -12.77 -26.88 -2.40
C HIS A 139 -13.94 -26.40 -1.57
N GLY A 140 -14.64 -25.33 -1.96
CA GLY A 140 -15.81 -24.83 -1.22
C GLY A 140 -15.44 -24.29 0.17
N GLU A 141 -14.16 -24.05 0.44
CA GLU A 141 -13.73 -23.50 1.70
C GLU A 141 -14.33 -22.10 1.88
N ASP A 142 -15.12 -21.94 2.93
CA ASP A 142 -15.52 -20.64 3.40
C ASP A 142 -14.24 -19.82 3.68
N GLY A 143 -14.10 -18.70 2.98
CA GLY A 143 -12.94 -17.83 3.14
C GLY A 143 -12.76 -17.35 4.58
N TYR A 144 -13.84 -17.29 5.36
CA TYR A 144 -13.83 -16.98 6.78
C TYR A 144 -13.28 -18.13 7.64
N ALA A 145 -13.64 -19.38 7.33
CA ALA A 145 -13.09 -20.54 8.02
C ALA A 145 -11.57 -20.62 7.89
N ARG A 146 -11.05 -20.29 6.70
CA ARG A 146 -9.59 -20.21 6.46
C ARG A 146 -8.94 -19.06 7.23
N LEU A 147 -9.59 -17.90 7.32
CA LEU A 147 -9.09 -16.78 8.12
C LEU A 147 -9.00 -17.13 9.60
N ALA A 148 -9.96 -17.90 10.12
CA ALA A 148 -9.97 -18.34 11.52
C ALA A 148 -8.77 -19.22 11.91
N THR A 149 -8.06 -19.79 10.93
CA THR A 149 -6.85 -20.60 11.18
C THR A 149 -5.56 -19.77 11.23
N ASP A 150 -5.60 -18.49 10.81
CA ASP A 150 -4.47 -17.57 10.83
C ASP A 150 -4.87 -16.22 11.46
N ALA A 151 -4.66 -16.11 12.75
CA ALA A 151 -5.00 -14.91 13.53
C ALA A 151 -4.29 -13.62 13.05
N ALA A 152 -3.17 -13.72 12.34
CA ALA A 152 -2.50 -12.55 11.77
C ALA A 152 -3.19 -12.09 10.48
N ALA A 153 -3.55 -13.02 9.60
CA ALA A 153 -4.33 -12.74 8.40
C ALA A 153 -5.73 -12.23 8.74
N GLU A 154 -6.38 -12.83 9.76
CA GLU A 154 -7.68 -12.41 10.26
C GLU A 154 -7.67 -10.95 10.73
N ARG A 155 -6.68 -10.55 11.54
CA ARG A 155 -6.55 -9.15 11.99
C ARG A 155 -6.37 -8.18 10.84
N VAL A 156 -5.52 -8.53 9.86
CA VAL A 156 -5.32 -7.69 8.66
C VAL A 156 -6.62 -7.55 7.88
N PHE A 157 -7.36 -8.64 7.70
CA PHE A 157 -8.64 -8.64 6.99
C PHE A 157 -9.68 -7.76 7.70
N HIS A 158 -9.90 -7.96 9.00
CA HIS A 158 -10.90 -7.18 9.75
C HIS A 158 -10.57 -5.68 9.75
N ARG A 159 -9.30 -5.32 9.96
CA ARG A 159 -8.86 -3.93 9.88
C ARG A 159 -9.04 -3.36 8.48
N ALA A 160 -8.71 -4.12 7.44
CA ALA A 160 -8.92 -3.72 6.05
C ALA A 160 -10.40 -3.45 5.74
N MET A 161 -11.32 -4.27 6.26
CA MET A 161 -12.77 -4.06 6.09
C MET A 161 -13.25 -2.80 6.81
N VAL A 162 -12.74 -2.52 8.01
CA VAL A 162 -13.03 -1.26 8.72
C VAL A 162 -12.54 -0.05 7.90
N GLU A 163 -11.30 -0.07 7.44
CA GLU A 163 -10.72 1.01 6.62
C GLU A 163 -11.55 1.24 5.35
N LEU A 164 -11.91 0.16 4.63
CA LEU A 164 -12.75 0.23 3.43
C LEU A 164 -14.14 0.81 3.73
N THR A 165 -14.78 0.37 4.80
CA THR A 165 -16.10 0.87 5.22
C THR A 165 -16.02 2.37 5.57
N CYS A 166 -15.01 2.80 6.28
CA CYS A 166 -14.78 4.22 6.58
C CYS A 166 -14.64 5.06 5.31
N GLN A 167 -13.96 4.56 4.27
CA GLN A 167 -13.89 5.27 2.98
C GLN A 167 -15.24 5.33 2.30
N ALA A 168 -16.01 4.24 2.29
CA ALA A 168 -17.35 4.20 1.68
C ALA A 168 -18.30 5.19 2.37
N VAL A 169 -18.31 5.20 3.71
CA VAL A 169 -19.15 6.11 4.52
C VAL A 169 -18.85 7.59 4.22
N ARG A 170 -17.58 7.96 4.08
CA ARG A 170 -17.19 9.34 3.73
C ARG A 170 -17.76 9.84 2.40
N HIS A 171 -18.00 8.94 1.45
CA HIS A 171 -18.57 9.29 0.15
C HIS A 171 -20.10 9.17 0.13
N ILE A 172 -20.66 8.23 0.88
CA ILE A 172 -22.10 7.93 0.88
C ILE A 172 -22.86 8.94 1.76
N VAL A 173 -22.39 9.20 2.97
CA VAL A 173 -23.11 10.05 3.93
C VAL A 173 -23.36 11.48 3.42
N PRO A 174 -22.41 12.17 2.80
CA PRO A 174 -22.69 13.49 2.20
C PRO A 174 -23.68 13.45 1.04
N ALA A 175 -23.81 12.32 0.34
CA ALA A 175 -24.71 12.15 -0.80
C ALA A 175 -26.15 11.75 -0.38
N LEU A 176 -26.32 11.37 0.88
CA LEU A 176 -27.63 10.94 1.40
C LEU A 176 -28.36 12.12 2.02
N GLU A 177 -28.33 13.33 1.58
CA GLU A 177 -29.12 14.48 2.05
C GLU A 177 -30.11 14.11 3.20
N ILE A 178 -29.58 13.61 4.32
CA ILE A 178 -30.38 13.26 5.47
C ILE A 178 -30.64 14.57 6.21
N GLY A 179 -31.81 15.19 5.88
CA GLY A 179 -32.36 16.34 6.57
C GLY A 179 -32.93 15.95 7.94
#